data_d6a73d9a6b414cc86d3d149e7788d629
#
_entry.id   d6a73d9a6b414cc86d3d149e7788d629
#
_cell.length_a   1.000
_cell.length_b   1.000
_cell.length_c   1.000
_cell.angle_alpha   90.00
_cell.angle_beta   90.00
_cell.angle_gamma   90.00
#
_symmetry.space_group_name_H-M   'P 1'
#
loop_
_entity.id
_entity.type
_entity.pdbx_description
1 polymer ?
#
loop_
_entity_poly.entity_id
_entity_poly.type
_entity_poly.pdbx_seq_one_letter_code
_entity_poly.pdbx_strand_id
1 'polypeptide(L)'
;VNLTELMPFSVLIPLIAAPVVALLPGRIAPWLAASASAWLAFVIAIATWIHVSQTGVLRYAFGNWPPPIGIEYRVDAANAFVALLITVMAAIVLLWGRVTVDREVPERQGAFYALFLLALAGLMGITLTGDIFNVFVFLEISSLATYALIAHGGDRRALLAAFRYLIMGTVGATFLLIGIGFLYILTGTLNMVDLAERLPAIGESRALQVGLAFIVVGLALKLALFPLHLWLPNAYTYAPSVVSAFIAATATKVALYVMLRFIFTVFAPEYSFSALPLALALTLLAIGAMLRALG
;
A
#
# COMPACT_ATOMS: atom_id res chain seq x y z
N VAL A 1 13.83 -5.33 24.86
CA VAL A 1 13.98 -5.04 23.42
C VAL A 1 13.22 -3.76 23.14
N ASN A 2 13.89 -2.75 22.57
CA ASN A 2 13.28 -1.46 22.27
C ASN A 2 12.32 -1.63 21.07
N LEU A 3 11.04 -1.37 21.26
CA LEU A 3 10.02 -1.57 20.22
C LEU A 3 10.25 -0.67 19.01
N THR A 4 10.87 0.50 19.23
CA THR A 4 11.28 1.40 18.15
C THR A 4 12.20 0.72 17.15
N GLU A 5 13.11 -0.14 17.63
CA GLU A 5 14.04 -0.90 16.79
C GLU A 5 13.38 -2.14 16.14
N LEU A 6 12.33 -2.68 16.76
CA LEU A 6 11.61 -3.84 16.21
C LEU A 6 10.62 -3.48 15.10
N MET A 7 10.02 -2.30 15.15
CA MET A 7 8.98 -1.88 14.21
C MET A 7 9.41 -2.01 12.73
N PRO A 8 10.62 -1.60 12.30
CA PRO A 8 11.06 -1.76 10.91
C PRO A 8 11.11 -3.21 10.44
N PHE A 9 11.31 -4.17 11.35
CA PHE A 9 11.33 -5.58 11.01
C PHE A 9 9.99 -6.10 10.51
N SER A 10 8.87 -5.43 10.80
CA SER A 10 7.57 -5.78 10.22
C SER A 10 7.54 -5.63 8.68
N VAL A 11 8.41 -4.79 8.11
CA VAL A 11 8.64 -4.64 6.66
C VAL A 11 9.83 -5.48 6.20
N LEU A 12 10.93 -5.45 6.96
CA LEU A 12 12.18 -6.10 6.56
C LEU A 12 12.08 -7.63 6.54
N ILE A 13 11.36 -8.24 7.49
CA ILE A 13 11.21 -9.70 7.54
C ILE A 13 10.54 -10.22 6.24
N PRO A 14 9.36 -9.78 5.82
CA PRO A 14 8.78 -10.26 4.57
C PRO A 14 9.61 -9.87 3.34
N LEU A 15 10.26 -8.71 3.34
CA LEU A 15 11.10 -8.25 2.22
C LEU A 15 12.32 -9.16 2.02
N ILE A 16 13.03 -9.49 3.10
CA ILE A 16 14.24 -10.36 3.04
C ILE A 16 13.83 -11.83 2.86
N ALA A 17 12.73 -12.25 3.46
CA ALA A 17 12.24 -13.62 3.30
C ALA A 17 11.78 -13.91 1.86
N ALA A 18 11.33 -12.93 1.10
CA ALA A 18 10.85 -13.15 -0.26
C ALA A 18 11.87 -13.83 -1.19
N PRO A 19 13.09 -13.34 -1.39
CA PRO A 19 14.08 -14.01 -2.22
C PRO A 19 14.50 -15.39 -1.65
N VAL A 20 14.55 -15.54 -0.33
CA VAL A 20 14.84 -16.82 0.31
C VAL A 20 13.75 -17.84 0.00
N VAL A 21 12.49 -17.47 0.14
CA VAL A 21 11.33 -18.33 -0.14
C VAL A 21 11.27 -18.74 -1.61
N ALA A 22 11.66 -17.86 -2.54
CA ALA A 22 11.73 -18.18 -3.96
C ALA A 22 12.70 -19.32 -4.28
N LEU A 23 13.75 -19.49 -3.48
CA LEU A 23 14.80 -20.49 -3.66
C LEU A 23 14.52 -21.80 -2.89
N LEU A 24 13.53 -21.83 -2.01
CA LEU A 24 13.21 -23.02 -1.22
C LEU A 24 12.60 -24.12 -2.10
N PRO A 25 13.07 -25.38 -1.97
CA PRO A 25 12.53 -26.49 -2.74
C PRO A 25 11.19 -26.97 -2.18
N GLY A 26 10.40 -27.58 -3.06
CA GLY A 26 9.13 -28.23 -2.71
C GLY A 26 7.99 -27.24 -2.48
N ARG A 27 6.91 -27.72 -1.84
CA ARG A 27 5.67 -26.95 -1.63
C ARG A 27 5.48 -26.50 -0.19
N ILE A 28 5.99 -27.30 0.75
CA ILE A 28 5.78 -27.07 2.19
C ILE A 28 6.74 -26.00 2.73
N ALA A 29 8.02 -26.06 2.36
CA ALA A 29 9.04 -25.15 2.87
C ALA A 29 8.78 -23.68 2.49
N PRO A 30 8.43 -23.32 1.22
CA PRO A 30 8.06 -21.96 0.87
C PRO A 30 6.84 -21.46 1.63
N TRP A 31 5.80 -22.29 1.76
CA TRP A 31 4.60 -21.95 2.52
C TRP A 31 4.87 -21.69 4.00
N LEU A 32 5.64 -22.56 4.66
CA LEU A 32 5.99 -22.41 6.07
C LEU A 32 6.78 -21.12 6.31
N ALA A 33 7.80 -20.86 5.50
CA ALA A 33 8.62 -19.66 5.62
C ALA A 33 7.82 -18.38 5.37
N ALA A 34 6.94 -18.37 4.35
CA ALA A 34 6.07 -17.24 4.08
C ALA A 34 5.06 -17.01 5.21
N SER A 35 4.42 -18.08 5.71
CA SER A 35 3.49 -18.02 6.83
C SER A 35 4.19 -17.52 8.11
N ALA A 36 5.37 -18.04 8.43
CA ALA A 36 6.14 -17.60 9.59
C ALA A 36 6.49 -16.11 9.50
N SER A 37 6.90 -15.64 8.30
CA SER A 37 7.20 -14.21 8.05
C SER A 37 5.98 -13.32 8.27
N ALA A 38 4.80 -13.73 7.76
CA ALA A 38 3.57 -12.97 7.93
C ALA A 38 3.11 -12.94 9.41
N TRP A 39 3.22 -14.06 10.13
CA TRP A 39 2.90 -14.11 11.56
C TRP A 39 3.86 -13.28 12.41
N LEU A 40 5.16 -13.28 12.10
CA LEU A 40 6.12 -12.42 12.78
C LEU A 40 5.81 -10.93 12.54
N ALA A 41 5.52 -10.54 11.30
CA ALA A 41 5.08 -9.19 11.00
C ALA A 41 3.80 -8.80 11.75
N PHE A 42 2.84 -9.73 11.89
CA PHE A 42 1.60 -9.52 12.65
C PHE A 42 1.87 -9.33 14.15
N VAL A 43 2.73 -10.14 14.76
CA VAL A 43 3.10 -9.99 16.18
C VAL A 43 3.75 -8.63 16.43
N ILE A 44 4.66 -8.20 15.54
CA ILE A 44 5.27 -6.87 15.64
C ILE A 44 4.22 -5.77 15.48
N ALA A 45 3.27 -5.92 14.55
CA ALA A 45 2.20 -4.94 14.34
C ALA A 45 1.26 -4.83 15.58
N ILE A 46 0.92 -5.95 16.24
CA ILE A 46 0.17 -5.92 17.51
C ILE A 46 0.96 -5.17 18.59
N ALA A 47 2.24 -5.50 18.77
CA ALA A 47 3.07 -4.83 19.76
C ALA A 47 3.18 -3.33 19.48
N THR A 48 3.34 -2.95 18.21
CA THR A 48 3.36 -1.55 17.76
C THR A 48 2.04 -0.84 18.06
N TRP A 49 0.90 -1.48 17.75
CA TRP A 49 -0.43 -0.95 18.04
C TRP A 49 -0.64 -0.68 19.54
N ILE A 50 -0.32 -1.66 20.39
CA ILE A 50 -0.46 -1.53 21.84
C ILE A 50 0.41 -0.38 22.36
N HIS A 51 1.67 -0.30 21.91
CA HIS A 51 2.60 0.75 22.33
C HIS A 51 2.11 2.13 21.90
N VAL A 52 1.75 2.31 20.64
CA VAL A 52 1.26 3.59 20.11
C VAL A 52 -0.02 4.04 20.81
N SER A 53 -0.90 3.10 21.18
CA SER A 53 -2.13 3.41 21.92
C SER A 53 -1.86 3.94 23.33
N GLN A 54 -0.72 3.59 23.92
CA GLN A 54 -0.35 3.98 25.30
C GLN A 54 0.58 5.18 25.35
N THR A 55 1.54 5.29 24.43
CA THR A 55 2.64 6.25 24.47
C THR A 55 2.57 7.32 23.38
N GLY A 56 1.70 7.14 22.39
CA GLY A 56 1.60 8.06 21.25
C GLY A 56 2.50 7.67 20.08
N VAL A 57 2.93 8.66 19.32
CA VAL A 57 3.64 8.46 18.03
C VAL A 57 5.01 7.84 18.23
N LEU A 58 5.25 6.71 17.53
CA LEU A 58 6.54 6.03 17.46
C LEU A 58 7.31 6.51 16.22
N ARG A 59 8.61 6.80 16.36
CA ARG A 59 9.47 7.27 15.27
C ARG A 59 10.75 6.45 15.21
N TYR A 60 11.18 6.12 13.98
CA TYR A 60 12.45 5.45 13.71
C TYR A 60 13.15 6.11 12.52
N ALA A 61 14.31 6.69 12.75
CA ALA A 61 15.14 7.30 11.71
C ALA A 61 16.14 6.27 11.17
N PHE A 62 16.12 6.02 9.87
CA PHE A 62 17.02 5.07 9.23
C PHE A 62 18.46 5.59 9.23
N GLY A 63 19.39 4.74 9.67
CA GLY A 63 20.81 5.07 9.74
C GLY A 63 21.16 6.23 10.68
N ASN A 64 20.28 6.57 11.63
CA ASN A 64 20.39 7.71 12.53
C ASN A 64 20.48 9.09 11.83
N TRP A 65 20.04 9.16 10.56
CA TRP A 65 19.90 10.43 9.88
C TRP A 65 18.59 11.11 10.29
N PRO A 66 18.68 12.32 10.92
CA PRO A 66 17.47 12.99 11.36
C PRO A 66 16.59 13.44 10.19
N PRO A 67 15.24 13.37 10.30
CA PRO A 67 14.34 14.02 9.36
C PRO A 67 14.59 15.54 9.33
N PRO A 68 14.42 16.22 8.19
CA PRO A 68 13.90 15.75 6.91
C PRO A 68 14.96 15.18 5.96
N ILE A 69 16.24 15.12 6.36
CA ILE A 69 17.35 14.64 5.51
C ILE A 69 17.27 13.12 5.34
N GLY A 70 17.03 12.39 6.44
CA GLY A 70 16.88 10.95 6.43
C GLY A 70 15.43 10.51 6.33
N ILE A 71 15.22 9.29 5.81
CA ILE A 71 13.91 8.63 5.78
C ILE A 71 13.56 8.19 7.22
N GLU A 72 12.32 8.44 7.63
CA GLU A 72 11.80 7.93 8.89
C GLU A 72 10.58 7.02 8.69
N TYR A 73 10.41 6.06 9.59
CA TYR A 73 9.11 5.49 9.84
C TYR A 73 8.47 6.26 11.00
N ARG A 74 7.22 6.66 10.78
CA ARG A 74 6.43 7.42 11.75
C ARG A 74 5.07 6.76 11.92
N VAL A 75 4.87 6.17 13.10
CA VAL A 75 3.69 5.36 13.39
C VAL A 75 2.84 6.04 14.45
N ASP A 76 1.64 6.43 14.06
CA ASP A 76 0.55 6.88 14.94
C ASP A 76 -0.59 5.85 14.99
N ALA A 77 -1.68 6.16 15.68
CA ALA A 77 -2.80 5.23 15.84
C ALA A 77 -3.45 4.83 14.50
N ALA A 78 -3.51 5.74 13.51
CA ALA A 78 -4.16 5.45 12.24
C ALA A 78 -3.38 4.43 11.42
N ASN A 79 -2.07 4.65 11.24
CA ASN A 79 -1.27 3.72 10.46
C ASN A 79 -0.92 2.43 11.23
N ALA A 80 -0.83 2.46 12.54
CA ALA A 80 -0.71 1.23 13.35
C ALA A 80 -1.93 0.32 13.18
N PHE A 81 -3.15 0.90 13.12
CA PHE A 81 -4.38 0.15 12.83
C PHE A 81 -4.37 -0.46 11.42
N VAL A 82 -3.95 0.32 10.40
CA VAL A 82 -3.86 -0.18 9.02
C VAL A 82 -2.80 -1.28 8.91
N ALA A 83 -1.64 -1.12 9.55
CA ALA A 83 -0.59 -2.14 9.60
C ALA A 83 -1.09 -3.45 10.24
N LEU A 84 -1.87 -3.35 11.33
CA LEU A 84 -2.50 -4.49 11.96
C LEU A 84 -3.47 -5.20 11.02
N LEU A 85 -4.31 -4.44 10.30
CA LEU A 85 -5.25 -4.98 9.31
C LEU A 85 -4.53 -5.74 8.19
N ILE A 86 -3.47 -5.15 7.62
CA ILE A 86 -2.69 -5.78 6.55
C ILE A 86 -2.07 -7.10 7.02
N THR A 87 -1.43 -7.08 8.18
CA THR A 87 -0.68 -8.24 8.69
C THR A 87 -1.58 -9.37 9.15
N VAL A 88 -2.72 -9.07 9.81
CA VAL A 88 -3.70 -10.10 10.18
C VAL A 88 -4.31 -10.77 8.96
N MET A 89 -4.64 -9.97 7.92
CA MET A 89 -5.18 -10.54 6.68
C MET A 89 -4.16 -11.41 5.96
N ALA A 90 -2.89 -10.98 5.90
CA ALA A 90 -1.82 -11.79 5.33
C ALA A 90 -1.63 -13.11 6.09
N ALA A 91 -1.59 -13.07 7.43
CA ALA A 91 -1.41 -14.24 8.27
C ALA A 91 -2.57 -15.25 8.11
N ILE A 92 -3.81 -14.78 8.13
CA ILE A 92 -5.00 -15.63 7.95
C ILE A 92 -5.03 -16.23 6.54
N VAL A 93 -4.84 -15.40 5.52
CA VAL A 93 -4.93 -15.82 4.11
C VAL A 93 -3.86 -16.86 3.77
N LEU A 94 -2.62 -16.72 4.26
CA LEU A 94 -1.57 -17.72 4.05
C LEU A 94 -1.83 -19.02 4.81
N LEU A 95 -2.42 -18.94 6.01
CA LEU A 95 -2.72 -20.13 6.80
C LEU A 95 -3.78 -21.01 6.11
N TRP A 96 -4.89 -20.39 5.66
CA TRP A 96 -6.01 -21.09 5.03
C TRP A 96 -5.78 -21.37 3.54
N GLY A 97 -4.99 -20.53 2.89
CA GLY A 97 -4.80 -20.54 1.45
C GLY A 97 -3.96 -21.68 0.89
N ARG A 98 -3.26 -22.46 1.73
CA ARG A 98 -2.34 -23.51 1.26
C ARG A 98 -2.98 -24.49 0.29
N VAL A 99 -4.12 -25.07 0.67
CA VAL A 99 -4.82 -26.06 -0.15
C VAL A 99 -5.30 -25.45 -1.48
N THR A 100 -5.69 -24.19 -1.46
CA THR A 100 -6.10 -23.44 -2.64
C THR A 100 -4.92 -23.16 -3.58
N VAL A 101 -3.78 -22.74 -3.02
CA VAL A 101 -2.54 -22.52 -3.78
C VAL A 101 -2.04 -23.83 -4.40
N ASP A 102 -2.11 -24.94 -3.67
CA ASP A 102 -1.73 -26.26 -4.20
C ASP A 102 -2.58 -26.67 -5.44
N ARG A 103 -3.82 -26.20 -5.53
CA ARG A 103 -4.74 -26.49 -6.64
C ARG A 103 -4.66 -25.48 -7.78
N GLU A 104 -4.63 -24.18 -7.45
CA GLU A 104 -4.69 -23.08 -8.41
C GLU A 104 -3.32 -22.72 -8.98
N VAL A 105 -2.23 -22.92 -8.20
CA VAL A 105 -0.84 -22.62 -8.57
C VAL A 105 0.05 -23.84 -8.26
N PRO A 106 -0.14 -24.99 -8.95
CA PRO A 106 0.60 -26.22 -8.66
C PRO A 106 2.09 -26.11 -8.97
N GLU A 107 2.44 -25.23 -9.91
CA GLU A 107 3.82 -24.98 -10.33
C GLU A 107 4.32 -23.64 -9.74
N ARG A 108 5.65 -23.56 -9.48
CA ARG A 108 6.33 -22.32 -9.03
C ARG A 108 5.78 -21.72 -7.73
N GLN A 109 5.40 -22.54 -6.78
CA GLN A 109 4.85 -22.06 -5.49
C GLN A 109 5.84 -21.19 -4.71
N GLY A 110 7.15 -21.46 -4.80
CA GLY A 110 8.20 -20.60 -4.21
C GLY A 110 8.10 -19.16 -4.74
N ALA A 111 7.96 -18.98 -6.06
CA ALA A 111 7.76 -17.65 -6.66
C ALA A 111 6.45 -16.99 -6.23
N PHE A 112 5.37 -17.76 -6.14
CA PHE A 112 4.07 -17.26 -5.65
C PHE A 112 4.18 -16.71 -4.22
N TYR A 113 4.73 -17.48 -3.29
CA TYR A 113 4.88 -17.03 -1.90
C TYR A 113 5.89 -15.88 -1.76
N ALA A 114 6.94 -15.86 -2.56
CA ALA A 114 7.88 -14.73 -2.61
C ALA A 114 7.20 -13.44 -3.06
N LEU A 115 6.39 -13.48 -4.13
CA LEU A 115 5.61 -12.34 -4.60
C LEU A 115 4.58 -11.88 -3.57
N PHE A 116 3.95 -12.84 -2.85
CA PHE A 116 3.04 -12.51 -1.76
C PHE A 116 3.74 -11.74 -0.64
N LEU A 117 4.93 -12.17 -0.24
CA LEU A 117 5.74 -11.47 0.76
C LEU A 117 6.21 -10.09 0.29
N LEU A 118 6.57 -9.93 -0.99
CA LEU A 118 6.89 -8.62 -1.57
C LEU A 118 5.67 -7.69 -1.55
N ALA A 119 4.48 -8.19 -1.88
CA ALA A 119 3.26 -7.41 -1.80
C ALA A 119 2.97 -6.99 -0.35
N LEU A 120 3.13 -7.90 0.61
CA LEU A 120 2.98 -7.61 2.04
C LEU A 120 4.00 -6.56 2.50
N ALA A 121 5.27 -6.73 2.19
CA ALA A 121 6.34 -5.78 2.54
C ALA A 121 6.08 -4.39 1.97
N GLY A 122 5.64 -4.31 0.71
CA GLY A 122 5.30 -3.06 0.06
C GLY A 122 4.13 -2.36 0.75
N LEU A 123 3.03 -3.07 1.04
CA LEU A 123 1.87 -2.50 1.74
C LEU A 123 2.23 -2.02 3.16
N MET A 124 3.04 -2.78 3.89
CA MET A 124 3.54 -2.39 5.21
C MET A 124 4.45 -1.15 5.11
N GLY A 125 5.37 -1.12 4.13
CA GLY A 125 6.26 0.02 3.92
C GLY A 125 5.52 1.31 3.60
N ILE A 126 4.47 1.26 2.73
CA ILE A 126 3.57 2.41 2.46
C ILE A 126 2.96 2.92 3.77
N THR A 127 2.53 2.00 4.62
CA THR A 127 1.76 2.34 5.82
C THR A 127 2.63 2.99 6.89
N LEU A 128 3.88 2.55 7.04
CA LEU A 128 4.76 2.99 8.14
C LEU A 128 5.62 4.20 7.80
N THR A 129 5.86 4.46 6.51
CA THR A 129 6.78 5.55 6.12
C THR A 129 6.21 6.94 6.40
N GLY A 130 7.09 7.84 6.84
CA GLY A 130 6.83 9.27 6.96
C GLY A 130 7.32 10.11 5.77
N ASP A 131 7.76 9.46 4.68
CA ASP A 131 8.32 10.10 3.49
C ASP A 131 7.46 9.81 2.25
N ILE A 132 7.11 10.86 1.49
CA ILE A 132 6.20 10.73 0.34
C ILE A 132 6.81 10.01 -0.86
N PHE A 133 8.12 10.14 -1.07
CA PHE A 133 8.79 9.41 -2.14
C PHE A 133 8.92 7.93 -1.79
N ASN A 134 9.17 7.64 -0.53
CA ASN A 134 9.22 6.26 -0.04
C ASN A 134 7.84 5.58 -0.11
N VAL A 135 6.73 6.33 0.06
CA VAL A 135 5.37 5.85 -0.26
C VAL A 135 5.31 5.36 -1.71
N PHE A 136 5.80 6.18 -2.67
CA PHE A 136 5.83 5.80 -4.08
C PHE A 136 6.65 4.52 -4.32
N VAL A 137 7.85 4.41 -3.74
CA VAL A 137 8.72 3.24 -3.89
C VAL A 137 8.04 1.96 -3.39
N PHE A 138 7.49 1.96 -2.19
CA PHE A 138 6.80 0.79 -1.65
C PHE A 138 5.48 0.49 -2.38
N LEU A 139 4.81 1.52 -2.91
CA LEU A 139 3.63 1.36 -3.73
C LEU A 139 3.97 0.61 -5.03
N GLU A 140 5.12 0.90 -5.64
CA GLU A 140 5.58 0.16 -6.83
C GLU A 140 5.98 -1.27 -6.48
N ILE A 141 6.69 -1.50 -5.37
CA ILE A 141 7.04 -2.85 -4.91
C ILE A 141 5.76 -3.70 -4.74
N SER A 142 4.77 -3.19 -4.01
CA SER A 142 3.52 -3.91 -3.77
C SER A 142 2.72 -4.14 -5.06
N SER A 143 2.69 -3.16 -5.95
CA SER A 143 1.94 -3.21 -7.20
C SER A 143 2.53 -4.21 -8.18
N LEU A 144 3.85 -4.15 -8.44
CA LEU A 144 4.54 -5.08 -9.34
C LEU A 144 4.39 -6.53 -8.86
N ALA A 145 4.55 -6.75 -7.55
CA ALA A 145 4.31 -8.06 -6.95
C ALA A 145 2.86 -8.53 -7.16
N THR A 146 1.89 -7.64 -6.99
CA THR A 146 0.47 -7.94 -7.16
C THR A 146 0.13 -8.25 -8.62
N TYR A 147 0.68 -7.52 -9.60
CA TYR A 147 0.47 -7.82 -11.03
C TYR A 147 0.96 -9.22 -11.39
N ALA A 148 2.15 -9.59 -10.90
CA ALA A 148 2.70 -10.92 -11.08
C ALA A 148 1.86 -12.00 -10.37
N LEU A 149 1.35 -11.74 -9.15
CA LEU A 149 0.45 -12.66 -8.44
C LEU A 149 -0.84 -12.91 -9.19
N ILE A 150 -1.47 -11.88 -9.78
CA ILE A 150 -2.68 -12.03 -10.58
C ILE A 150 -2.40 -12.86 -11.83
N ALA A 151 -1.24 -12.65 -12.46
CA ALA A 151 -0.83 -13.41 -13.64
C ALA A 151 -0.66 -14.93 -13.39
N HIS A 152 -0.48 -15.35 -12.13
CA HIS A 152 -0.43 -16.77 -11.74
C HIS A 152 -1.79 -17.48 -11.78
N GLY A 153 -2.89 -16.80 -12.10
CA GLY A 153 -4.23 -17.38 -12.18
C GLY A 153 -4.45 -18.44 -13.28
N GLY A 154 -3.42 -18.81 -14.04
CA GLY A 154 -3.43 -19.94 -14.97
C GLY A 154 -4.27 -19.78 -16.24
N ASP A 155 -5.18 -18.81 -16.32
CA ASP A 155 -6.03 -18.51 -17.48
C ASP A 155 -5.48 -17.29 -18.27
N ARG A 156 -5.71 -17.28 -19.59
CA ARG A 156 -5.41 -16.11 -20.45
C ARG A 156 -6.12 -14.84 -19.96
N ARG A 157 -7.28 -14.96 -19.31
CA ARG A 157 -8.03 -13.85 -18.71
C ARG A 157 -7.29 -13.26 -17.53
N ALA A 158 -6.62 -14.06 -16.72
CA ALA A 158 -5.77 -13.61 -15.62
C ALA A 158 -4.58 -12.77 -16.13
N LEU A 159 -3.91 -13.23 -17.20
CA LEU A 159 -2.84 -12.48 -17.84
C LEU A 159 -3.33 -11.14 -18.39
N LEU A 160 -4.50 -11.10 -19.03
CA LEU A 160 -5.09 -9.86 -19.52
C LEU A 160 -5.49 -8.91 -18.38
N ALA A 161 -6.04 -9.46 -17.30
CA ALA A 161 -6.39 -8.69 -16.11
C ALA A 161 -5.14 -8.09 -15.44
N ALA A 162 -4.09 -8.89 -15.29
CA ALA A 162 -2.79 -8.45 -14.78
C ALA A 162 -2.19 -7.34 -15.65
N PHE A 163 -2.23 -7.52 -16.98
CA PHE A 163 -1.72 -6.51 -17.92
C PHE A 163 -2.51 -5.19 -17.84
N ARG A 164 -3.85 -5.25 -17.79
CA ARG A 164 -4.68 -4.04 -17.64
C ARG A 164 -4.40 -3.33 -16.32
N TYR A 165 -4.23 -4.09 -15.25
CA TYR A 165 -3.88 -3.53 -13.95
C TYR A 165 -2.47 -2.92 -13.96
N LEU A 166 -1.48 -3.57 -14.61
CA LEU A 166 -0.15 -3.02 -14.80
C LEU A 166 -0.21 -1.65 -15.49
N ILE A 167 -0.90 -1.53 -16.63
CA ILE A 167 -1.00 -0.26 -17.37
C ILE A 167 -1.65 0.83 -16.51
N MET A 168 -2.82 0.56 -15.93
CA MET A 168 -3.52 1.55 -15.11
C MET A 168 -2.75 1.89 -13.83
N GLY A 169 -2.14 0.89 -13.23
CA GLY A 169 -1.34 1.07 -12.02
C GLY A 169 -0.07 1.88 -12.26
N THR A 170 0.63 1.66 -13.38
CA THR A 170 1.82 2.42 -13.76
C THR A 170 1.47 3.88 -14.08
N VAL A 171 0.37 4.12 -14.81
CA VAL A 171 -0.13 5.49 -15.04
C VAL A 171 -0.43 6.19 -13.72
N GLY A 172 -1.10 5.51 -12.77
CA GLY A 172 -1.39 6.07 -11.45
C GLY A 172 -0.14 6.39 -10.65
N ALA A 173 0.87 5.51 -10.68
CA ALA A 173 2.14 5.73 -10.02
C ALA A 173 2.94 6.89 -10.65
N THR A 174 2.92 7.00 -11.97
CA THR A 174 3.56 8.12 -12.68
C THR A 174 2.91 9.44 -12.29
N PHE A 175 1.58 9.50 -12.19
CA PHE A 175 0.88 10.70 -11.73
C PHE A 175 1.26 11.05 -10.30
N LEU A 176 1.28 10.07 -9.40
CA LEU A 176 1.72 10.28 -8.02
C LEU A 176 3.16 10.84 -7.98
N LEU A 177 4.07 10.25 -8.75
CA LEU A 177 5.47 10.69 -8.82
C LEU A 177 5.62 12.13 -9.34
N ILE A 178 4.87 12.50 -10.39
CA ILE A 178 4.85 13.86 -10.92
C ILE A 178 4.35 14.83 -9.82
N GLY A 179 3.27 14.49 -9.13
CA GLY A 179 2.75 15.31 -8.04
C GLY A 179 3.74 15.48 -6.89
N ILE A 180 4.43 14.39 -6.50
CA ILE A 180 5.52 14.43 -5.52
C ILE A 180 6.65 15.36 -5.99
N GLY A 181 7.01 15.31 -7.28
CA GLY A 181 8.00 16.18 -7.88
C GLY A 181 7.63 17.66 -7.77
N PHE A 182 6.36 18.03 -8.02
CA PHE A 182 5.86 19.40 -7.81
C PHE A 182 5.99 19.84 -6.35
N LEU A 183 5.60 18.97 -5.39
CA LEU A 183 5.76 19.28 -3.97
C LEU A 183 7.23 19.50 -3.60
N TYR A 184 8.11 18.63 -4.08
CA TYR A 184 9.54 18.72 -3.80
C TYR A 184 10.17 20.00 -4.37
N ILE A 185 9.83 20.39 -5.60
CA ILE A 185 10.30 21.64 -6.21
C ILE A 185 9.86 22.87 -5.40
N LEU A 186 8.65 22.83 -4.85
CA LEU A 186 8.08 23.95 -4.11
C LEU A 186 8.60 24.04 -2.67
N THR A 187 8.87 22.90 -2.02
CA THR A 187 9.17 22.85 -0.59
C THR A 187 10.60 22.45 -0.27
N GLY A 188 11.28 21.74 -1.18
CA GLY A 188 12.61 21.19 -0.96
C GLY A 188 12.65 20.00 0.01
N THR A 189 11.49 19.38 0.34
CA THR A 189 11.41 18.27 1.28
C THR A 189 10.47 17.17 0.81
N LEU A 190 10.71 15.94 1.26
CA LEU A 190 9.88 14.77 1.01
C LEU A 190 9.26 14.21 2.30
N ASN A 191 9.67 14.71 3.47
CA ASN A 191 9.12 14.31 4.76
C ASN A 191 7.72 14.90 4.94
N MET A 192 6.73 14.07 5.31
CA MET A 192 5.32 14.48 5.39
C MET A 192 5.07 15.55 6.45
N VAL A 193 5.81 15.54 7.56
CA VAL A 193 5.65 16.53 8.63
C VAL A 193 6.23 17.88 8.20
N ASP A 194 7.42 17.85 7.67
CA ASP A 194 8.11 19.06 7.17
C ASP A 194 7.35 19.68 5.99
N LEU A 195 6.73 18.84 5.13
CA LEU A 195 5.80 19.31 4.09
C LEU A 195 4.62 20.07 4.70
N ALA A 196 3.96 19.49 5.70
CA ALA A 196 2.81 20.12 6.36
C ALA A 196 3.17 21.47 7.01
N GLU A 197 4.42 21.61 7.50
CA GLU A 197 4.92 22.85 8.07
C GLU A 197 5.28 23.91 7.02
N ARG A 198 5.78 23.50 5.84
CA ARG A 198 6.22 24.42 4.78
C ARG A 198 5.12 24.86 3.83
N LEU A 199 4.13 23.99 3.57
CA LEU A 199 3.06 24.25 2.60
C LEU A 199 2.28 25.55 2.87
N PRO A 200 1.93 25.92 4.12
CA PRO A 200 1.24 27.17 4.41
C PRO A 200 2.00 28.43 3.96
N ALA A 201 3.33 28.42 4.03
CA ALA A 201 4.15 29.54 3.59
C ALA A 201 4.17 29.74 2.06
N ILE A 202 3.84 28.71 1.27
CA ILE A 202 3.78 28.76 -0.20
C ILE A 202 2.50 29.44 -0.68
N GLY A 203 1.45 29.36 0.13
CA GLY A 203 0.13 29.92 -0.21
C GLY A 203 -0.53 29.23 -1.41
N GLU A 204 -1.53 29.86 -2.01
CA GLU A 204 -2.24 29.34 -3.18
C GLU A 204 -1.43 29.54 -4.46
N SER A 205 -0.60 28.55 -4.83
CA SER A 205 0.11 28.54 -6.10
C SER A 205 -0.54 27.57 -7.10
N ARG A 206 -0.53 27.93 -8.39
CA ARG A 206 -1.02 27.03 -9.45
C ARG A 206 -0.22 25.73 -9.50
N ALA A 207 1.10 25.80 -9.26
CA ALA A 207 1.96 24.63 -9.24
C ALA A 207 1.58 23.67 -8.10
N LEU A 208 1.20 24.18 -6.93
CA LEU A 208 0.74 23.38 -5.82
C LEU A 208 -0.60 22.69 -6.12
N GLN A 209 -1.55 23.43 -6.74
CA GLN A 209 -2.84 22.87 -7.17
C GLN A 209 -2.66 21.76 -8.21
N VAL A 210 -1.77 21.94 -9.17
CA VAL A 210 -1.44 20.93 -10.18
C VAL A 210 -0.78 19.70 -9.51
N GLY A 211 0.18 19.91 -8.61
CA GLY A 211 0.81 18.83 -7.84
C GLY A 211 -0.21 18.00 -7.05
N LEU A 212 -1.12 18.69 -6.35
CA LEU A 212 -2.22 18.06 -5.62
C LEU A 212 -3.15 17.27 -6.56
N ALA A 213 -3.51 17.83 -7.70
CA ALA A 213 -4.37 17.16 -8.69
C ALA A 213 -3.71 15.85 -9.18
N PHE A 214 -2.42 15.87 -9.50
CA PHE A 214 -1.67 14.68 -9.90
C PHE A 214 -1.63 13.62 -8.80
N ILE A 215 -1.41 14.00 -7.54
CA ILE A 215 -1.42 13.08 -6.38
C ILE A 215 -2.80 12.45 -6.22
N VAL A 216 -3.86 13.26 -6.21
CA VAL A 216 -5.23 12.78 -6.02
C VAL A 216 -5.65 11.84 -7.15
N VAL A 217 -5.37 12.17 -8.41
CA VAL A 217 -5.72 11.30 -9.55
C VAL A 217 -4.88 10.01 -9.52
N GLY A 218 -3.58 10.10 -9.21
CA GLY A 218 -2.70 8.92 -9.07
C GLY A 218 -3.21 7.96 -7.99
N LEU A 219 -3.57 8.48 -6.82
CA LEU A 219 -4.13 7.68 -5.73
C LEU A 219 -5.55 7.18 -6.04
N ALA A 220 -6.37 7.97 -6.74
CA ALA A 220 -7.71 7.58 -7.18
C ALA A 220 -7.66 6.36 -8.14
N LEU A 221 -6.66 6.29 -9.03
CA LEU A 221 -6.38 5.12 -9.85
C LEU A 221 -6.05 3.88 -9.00
N LYS A 222 -5.19 4.03 -8.00
CA LYS A 222 -4.80 2.93 -7.09
C LYS A 222 -5.95 2.49 -6.18
N LEU A 223 -6.78 3.43 -5.75
CA LEU A 223 -7.97 3.19 -4.93
C LEU A 223 -9.15 2.63 -5.75
N ALA A 224 -9.04 2.67 -7.08
CA ALA A 224 -10.11 2.32 -8.00
C ALA A 224 -11.40 3.17 -7.79
N LEU A 225 -11.24 4.48 -7.59
CA LEU A 225 -12.36 5.39 -7.54
C LEU A 225 -13.06 5.47 -8.91
N PHE A 226 -14.39 5.60 -8.90
CA PHE A 226 -15.11 5.86 -10.13
C PHE A 226 -14.69 7.22 -10.75
N PRO A 227 -14.44 7.32 -12.08
CA PRO A 227 -14.57 6.28 -13.12
C PRO A 227 -13.31 5.43 -13.36
N LEU A 228 -12.28 5.52 -12.53
CA LEU A 228 -10.96 4.90 -12.72
C LEU A 228 -10.87 3.44 -12.23
N HIS A 229 -12.01 2.80 -11.95
CA HIS A 229 -12.12 1.48 -11.31
C HIS A 229 -12.10 0.28 -12.28
N LEU A 230 -12.08 0.50 -13.59
CA LEU A 230 -12.31 -0.56 -14.59
C LEU A 230 -11.31 -1.74 -14.55
N TRP A 231 -10.16 -1.55 -13.96
CA TRP A 231 -9.16 -2.61 -13.77
C TRP A 231 -9.52 -3.58 -12.63
N LEU A 232 -10.22 -3.09 -11.60
CA LEU A 232 -10.44 -3.80 -10.34
C LEU A 232 -11.31 -5.07 -10.48
N PRO A 233 -12.50 -5.05 -11.12
CA PRO A 233 -13.34 -6.24 -11.21
C PRO A 233 -12.64 -7.41 -11.87
N ASN A 234 -11.94 -7.17 -12.97
CA ASN A 234 -11.21 -8.21 -13.68
C ASN A 234 -10.02 -8.74 -12.87
N ALA A 235 -9.25 -7.85 -12.19
CA ALA A 235 -8.15 -8.24 -11.35
C ALA A 235 -8.61 -9.17 -10.22
N TYR A 236 -9.74 -8.87 -9.57
CA TYR A 236 -10.26 -9.69 -8.48
C TYR A 236 -10.91 -10.99 -8.95
N THR A 237 -11.56 -11.00 -10.12
CA THR A 237 -12.27 -12.17 -10.64
C THR A 237 -11.30 -13.24 -11.13
N TYR A 238 -10.20 -12.86 -11.77
CA TYR A 238 -9.32 -13.81 -12.47
C TYR A 238 -8.01 -14.11 -11.70
N ALA A 239 -7.72 -13.40 -10.61
CA ALA A 239 -6.59 -13.74 -9.76
C ALA A 239 -6.84 -15.07 -9.00
N PRO A 240 -5.79 -15.77 -8.59
CA PRO A 240 -5.92 -16.87 -7.63
C PRO A 240 -6.71 -16.43 -6.39
N SER A 241 -7.56 -17.31 -5.88
CA SER A 241 -8.51 -16.98 -4.78
C SER A 241 -7.83 -16.39 -3.55
N VAL A 242 -6.64 -16.90 -3.21
CA VAL A 242 -5.80 -16.40 -2.12
C VAL A 242 -5.35 -14.95 -2.38
N VAL A 243 -4.98 -14.63 -3.61
CA VAL A 243 -4.56 -13.29 -4.03
C VAL A 243 -5.76 -12.34 -3.99
N SER A 244 -6.90 -12.75 -4.56
CA SER A 244 -8.13 -11.94 -4.54
C SER A 244 -8.55 -11.59 -3.11
N ALA A 245 -8.52 -12.56 -2.19
CA ALA A 245 -8.85 -12.33 -0.78
C ALA A 245 -7.90 -11.31 -0.13
N PHE A 246 -6.60 -11.45 -0.36
CA PHE A 246 -5.58 -10.56 0.23
C PHE A 246 -5.67 -9.13 -0.32
N ILE A 247 -5.67 -8.97 -1.65
CA ILE A 247 -5.67 -7.63 -2.27
C ILE A 247 -7.00 -6.90 -2.04
N ALA A 248 -8.14 -7.63 -2.05
CA ALA A 248 -9.43 -7.04 -1.77
C ALA A 248 -9.53 -6.52 -0.32
N ALA A 249 -8.90 -7.20 0.63
CA ALA A 249 -8.87 -6.77 2.02
C ALA A 249 -7.89 -5.64 2.30
N THR A 250 -6.81 -5.48 1.52
CA THR A 250 -5.66 -4.63 1.88
C THR A 250 -5.36 -3.52 0.88
N ALA A 251 -5.15 -3.81 -0.40
CA ALA A 251 -4.55 -2.90 -1.36
C ALA A 251 -5.31 -1.56 -1.50
N THR A 252 -6.63 -1.61 -1.74
CA THR A 252 -7.44 -0.39 -1.87
C THR A 252 -7.58 0.38 -0.55
N LYS A 253 -7.55 -0.32 0.61
CA LYS A 253 -7.60 0.30 1.95
C LYS A 253 -6.32 1.06 2.27
N VAL A 254 -5.17 0.50 1.88
CA VAL A 254 -3.87 1.19 1.99
C VAL A 254 -3.83 2.42 1.08
N ALA A 255 -4.33 2.32 -0.17
CA ALA A 255 -4.43 3.48 -1.05
C ALA A 255 -5.37 4.56 -0.49
N LEU A 256 -6.50 4.17 0.13
CA LEU A 256 -7.38 5.09 0.85
C LEU A 256 -6.67 5.74 2.03
N TYR A 257 -5.95 4.96 2.84
CA TYR A 257 -5.16 5.49 3.94
C TYR A 257 -4.16 6.55 3.47
N VAL A 258 -3.42 6.28 2.38
CA VAL A 258 -2.47 7.25 1.80
C VAL A 258 -3.19 8.51 1.35
N MET A 259 -4.32 8.39 0.66
CA MET A 259 -5.12 9.54 0.26
C MET A 259 -5.57 10.39 1.45
N LEU A 260 -6.04 9.75 2.53
CA LEU A 260 -6.43 10.46 3.76
C LEU A 260 -5.21 11.14 4.41
N ARG A 261 -4.03 10.51 4.40
CA ARG A 261 -2.78 11.12 4.88
C ARG A 261 -2.43 12.39 4.10
N PHE A 262 -2.47 12.32 2.77
CA PHE A 262 -2.20 13.52 1.97
C PHE A 262 -3.22 14.62 2.28
N ILE A 263 -4.51 14.31 2.24
CA ILE A 263 -5.58 15.30 2.41
C ILE A 263 -5.57 15.93 3.82
N PHE A 264 -5.53 15.09 4.87
CA PHE A 264 -5.77 15.56 6.24
C PHE A 264 -4.51 15.77 7.08
N THR A 265 -3.34 15.31 6.63
CA THR A 265 -2.08 15.47 7.38
C THR A 265 -1.09 16.34 6.63
N VAL A 266 -0.88 16.11 5.33
CA VAL A 266 0.14 16.84 4.55
C VAL A 266 -0.40 18.19 4.09
N PHE A 267 -1.57 18.21 3.48
CA PHE A 267 -2.18 19.45 2.99
C PHE A 267 -2.97 20.19 4.06
N ALA A 268 -3.19 19.58 5.21
CA ALA A 268 -3.84 20.01 6.45
C ALA A 268 -4.67 21.31 6.45
N PRO A 269 -5.31 21.65 7.56
CA PRO A 269 -6.64 22.30 7.63
C PRO A 269 -6.74 23.70 7.01
N GLU A 270 -5.68 24.28 6.51
CA GLU A 270 -5.73 25.62 5.86
C GLU A 270 -6.25 25.58 4.42
N TYR A 271 -6.09 24.44 3.71
CA TYR A 271 -6.80 24.25 2.47
C TYR A 271 -8.21 23.77 2.80
N SER A 272 -9.11 24.72 3.00
CA SER A 272 -10.56 24.46 3.06
C SER A 272 -10.95 23.74 1.76
N PHE A 273 -10.95 22.41 1.82
CA PHE A 273 -11.27 21.62 0.64
C PHE A 273 -12.71 21.87 0.22
N SER A 274 -12.90 22.81 -0.68
CA SER A 274 -14.03 22.80 -1.61
C SER A 274 -14.12 21.47 -2.40
N ALA A 275 -13.10 20.62 -2.31
CA ALA A 275 -13.07 19.27 -2.85
C ALA A 275 -13.77 18.21 -1.97
N LEU A 276 -14.09 18.48 -0.71
CA LEU A 276 -14.92 17.57 0.08
C LEU A 276 -16.28 17.28 -0.56
N PRO A 277 -17.00 18.30 -1.10
CA PRO A 277 -18.20 18.09 -1.90
C PRO A 277 -17.95 17.28 -3.17
N LEU A 278 -16.80 17.45 -3.84
CA LEU A 278 -16.43 16.68 -5.01
C LEU A 278 -16.14 15.22 -4.68
N ALA A 279 -15.40 14.94 -3.60
CA ALA A 279 -15.14 13.57 -3.13
C ALA A 279 -16.45 12.87 -2.71
N LEU A 280 -17.34 13.58 -2.01
CA LEU A 280 -18.67 13.09 -1.65
C LEU A 280 -19.54 12.85 -2.90
N ALA A 281 -19.53 13.76 -3.87
CA ALA A 281 -20.26 13.61 -5.13
C ALA A 281 -19.74 12.41 -5.95
N LEU A 282 -18.41 12.23 -6.05
CA LEU A 282 -17.80 11.08 -6.70
C LEU A 282 -18.15 9.77 -5.99
N THR A 283 -18.18 9.77 -4.65
CA THR A 283 -18.58 8.60 -3.86
C THR A 283 -20.04 8.26 -4.06
N LEU A 284 -20.94 9.25 -4.06
CA LEU A 284 -22.37 9.06 -4.30
C LEU A 284 -22.65 8.61 -5.74
N LEU A 285 -21.93 9.15 -6.73
CA LEU A 285 -21.99 8.69 -8.13
C LEU A 285 -21.51 7.24 -8.26
N ALA A 286 -20.43 6.84 -7.55
CA ALA A 286 -19.97 5.48 -7.54
C ALA A 286 -21.00 4.51 -6.93
N ILE A 287 -21.61 4.89 -5.80
CA ILE A 287 -22.71 4.14 -5.16
C ILE A 287 -23.91 4.04 -6.10
N GLY A 288 -24.31 5.14 -6.73
CA GLY A 288 -25.42 5.17 -7.68
C GLY A 288 -25.18 4.30 -8.92
N ALA A 289 -23.93 4.27 -9.44
CA ALA A 289 -23.54 3.41 -10.54
C ALA A 289 -23.53 1.91 -10.14
N MET A 290 -23.06 1.60 -8.92
CA MET A 290 -23.12 0.23 -8.37
C MET A 290 -24.56 -0.25 -8.19
N LEU A 291 -25.43 0.58 -7.62
CA LEU A 291 -26.86 0.24 -7.45
C LEU A 291 -27.57 0.00 -8.80
N ARG A 292 -27.23 0.78 -9.85
CA ARG A 292 -27.73 0.54 -11.19
C ARG A 292 -27.22 -0.75 -11.84
N ALA A 293 -26.00 -1.16 -11.50
CA ALA A 293 -25.43 -2.38 -12.03
C ALA A 293 -25.95 -3.66 -11.35
N LEU A 294 -26.57 -3.50 -10.16
CA LEU A 294 -27.15 -4.59 -9.37
C LEU A 294 -28.67 -4.76 -9.59
N GLY A 295 -29.35 -3.81 -10.22
CA GLY A 295 -30.76 -3.85 -10.60
C GLY A 295 -30.97 -4.06 -12.06
#